data_39bdb79909d77edc5fa4ddfa8c0847f5
#
_entry.id   39bdb79909d77edc5fa4ddfa8c0847f5
#
_cell.length_a   1.000
_cell.length_b   1.000
_cell.length_c   1.000
_cell.angle_alpha   90.00
_cell.angle_beta   90.00
_cell.angle_gamma   90.00
#
_symmetry.space_group_name_H-M   'P 1'
#
loop_
_entity.id
_entity.type
_entity.pdbx_description
1 polymer ?
#
loop_
_entity_poly.entity_id
_entity_poly.type
_entity_poly.pdbx_seq_one_letter_code
_entity_poly.pdbx_strand_id
1 'polypeptide(L)'
;MKQVNRIMTKLMVGCFVGISATLLVLIISGTLGSIGTEFGSLKSPILTYCASGICEYEPIINFMMSWIIMSILSMLFISNVIFVLSVLLKKRTSCFFSSLLFLFACTWGCTKIAPIFSIVHLIPTTYLNCLQVLSGEIGYLTQNNNINALTGIIVLLVCNIVLTIINFSLMKMREVK
;
A
#
# COMPACT_ATOMS: atom_id res chain seq x y z
N MET A 1 6.74 29.99 1.16
CA MET A 1 5.39 29.67 0.64
C MET A 1 5.36 29.12 -0.79
N LYS A 2 5.99 29.75 -1.78
CA LYS A 2 5.94 29.28 -3.20
C LYS A 2 6.55 27.88 -3.41
N GLN A 3 7.62 27.49 -2.71
CA GLN A 3 8.25 26.18 -2.86
C GLN A 3 7.42 25.07 -2.20
N VAL A 4 6.84 25.32 -1.02
CA VAL A 4 5.94 24.37 -0.33
C VAL A 4 4.76 24.01 -1.24
N ASN A 5 4.13 25.02 -1.86
CA ASN A 5 3.04 24.76 -2.80
C ASN A 5 3.50 23.93 -4.01
N ARG A 6 4.68 24.19 -4.58
CA ARG A 6 5.21 23.39 -5.70
C ARG A 6 5.43 21.92 -5.35
N ILE A 7 5.84 21.64 -4.12
CA ILE A 7 6.13 20.26 -3.68
C ILE A 7 4.85 19.56 -3.34
N MET A 8 3.93 20.22 -2.62
CA MET A 8 2.58 19.67 -2.38
C MET A 8 1.86 19.36 -3.70
N THR A 9 1.99 20.24 -4.69
CA THR A 9 1.43 19.99 -6.04
C THR A 9 2.07 18.75 -6.69
N LYS A 10 3.38 18.59 -6.61
CA LYS A 10 4.07 17.40 -7.17
C LYS A 10 3.66 16.10 -6.47
N LEU A 11 3.49 16.13 -5.15
CA LEU A 11 3.07 14.97 -4.37
C LEU A 11 1.61 14.62 -4.70
N MET A 12 0.74 15.62 -4.79
CA MET A 12 -0.64 15.43 -5.22
C MET A 12 -0.74 14.89 -6.66
N VAL A 13 0.05 15.40 -7.58
CA VAL A 13 0.10 14.91 -8.96
C VAL A 13 0.58 13.45 -8.99
N GLY A 14 1.62 13.10 -8.23
CA GLY A 14 2.10 11.72 -8.14
C GLY A 14 1.04 10.76 -7.59
N CYS A 15 0.34 11.15 -6.54
CA CYS A 15 -0.79 10.38 -5.99
C CYS A 15 -1.93 10.25 -6.99
N PHE A 16 -2.30 11.35 -7.67
CA PHE A 16 -3.37 11.35 -8.65
C PHE A 16 -3.06 10.43 -9.84
N VAL A 17 -1.82 10.47 -10.35
CA VAL A 17 -1.36 9.57 -11.43
C VAL A 17 -1.39 8.12 -10.97
N GLY A 18 -0.92 7.81 -9.75
CA GLY A 18 -0.97 6.47 -9.19
C GLY A 18 -2.41 5.94 -9.05
N ILE A 19 -3.30 6.75 -8.50
CA ILE A 19 -4.72 6.39 -8.33
C ILE A 19 -5.41 6.22 -9.70
N SER A 20 -5.16 7.11 -10.66
CA SER A 20 -5.74 7.01 -12.00
C SER A 20 -5.24 5.77 -12.75
N ALA A 21 -3.97 5.40 -12.61
CA ALA A 21 -3.42 4.19 -13.21
C ALA A 21 -4.05 2.93 -12.61
N THR A 22 -4.23 2.86 -11.29
CA THR A 22 -4.88 1.71 -10.64
C THR A 22 -6.36 1.59 -11.02
N LEU A 23 -7.10 2.71 -11.11
CA LEU A 23 -8.48 2.71 -11.58
C LEU A 23 -8.58 2.25 -13.04
N LEU A 24 -7.64 2.68 -13.89
CA LEU A 24 -7.61 2.28 -15.30
C LEU A 24 -7.38 0.77 -15.46
N VAL A 25 -6.44 0.20 -14.68
CA VAL A 25 -6.20 -1.26 -14.66
C VAL A 25 -7.44 -2.00 -14.17
N LEU A 26 -8.13 -1.49 -13.16
CA LEU A 26 -9.39 -2.07 -12.67
C LEU A 26 -10.48 -2.09 -13.72
N ILE A 27 -10.67 -0.96 -14.43
CA ILE A 27 -11.68 -0.85 -15.49
C ILE A 27 -11.35 -1.83 -16.61
N ILE A 28 -10.08 -1.90 -17.06
CA ILE A 28 -9.66 -2.79 -18.13
C ILE A 28 -9.83 -4.26 -17.71
N SER A 29 -9.40 -4.64 -16.52
CA SER A 29 -9.52 -6.02 -16.04
C SER A 29 -10.98 -6.41 -15.81
N GLY A 30 -11.80 -5.50 -15.30
CA GLY A 30 -13.24 -5.70 -15.13
C GLY A 30 -13.97 -5.88 -16.47
N THR A 31 -13.65 -5.05 -17.47
CA THR A 31 -14.26 -5.16 -18.81
C THR A 31 -13.81 -6.44 -19.54
N LEU A 32 -12.52 -6.80 -19.46
CA LEU A 32 -12.02 -8.04 -20.05
C LEU A 32 -12.62 -9.27 -19.38
N GLY A 33 -12.77 -9.26 -18.07
CA GLY A 33 -13.41 -10.33 -17.31
C GLY A 33 -14.90 -10.49 -17.66
N SER A 34 -15.60 -9.40 -18.01
CA SER A 34 -17.03 -9.43 -18.36
C SER A 34 -17.31 -9.93 -19.78
N ILE A 35 -16.34 -9.90 -20.69
CA ILE A 35 -16.51 -10.35 -22.08
C ILE A 35 -16.65 -11.89 -22.17
N GLY A 36 -16.11 -12.62 -21.21
CA GLY A 36 -16.15 -14.10 -21.21
C GLY A 36 -17.16 -14.73 -20.26
N THR A 37 -17.69 -13.98 -19.31
CA THR A 37 -18.62 -14.47 -18.29
C THR A 37 -19.63 -13.38 -17.98
N GLU A 38 -20.90 -13.75 -17.84
CA GLU A 38 -21.90 -12.82 -17.31
C GLU A 38 -21.38 -12.24 -16.00
N PHE A 39 -21.59 -10.91 -15.78
CA PHE A 39 -21.22 -10.28 -14.53
C PHE A 39 -21.84 -11.09 -13.38
N GLY A 40 -21.06 -11.90 -12.71
CA GLY A 40 -21.48 -12.65 -11.55
C GLY A 40 -22.06 -11.72 -10.49
N SER A 41 -22.90 -12.25 -9.64
CA SER A 41 -23.46 -11.47 -8.52
C SER A 41 -22.31 -10.90 -7.68
N LEU A 42 -22.32 -9.58 -7.40
CA LEU A 42 -21.37 -8.93 -6.47
C LEU A 42 -21.41 -9.52 -5.04
N LYS A 43 -22.42 -10.35 -4.77
CA LYS A 43 -22.57 -11.11 -3.53
C LYS A 43 -21.95 -12.50 -3.60
N SER A 44 -21.36 -12.89 -4.76
CA SER A 44 -20.68 -14.17 -4.88
C SER A 44 -19.57 -14.29 -3.83
N PRO A 45 -19.46 -15.43 -3.13
CA PRO A 45 -18.45 -15.62 -2.09
C PRO A 45 -17.07 -15.81 -2.71
N ILE A 46 -16.07 -15.16 -2.14
CA ILE A 46 -14.65 -15.43 -2.38
C ILE A 46 -14.12 -16.21 -1.18
N LEU A 47 -13.26 -17.17 -1.46
CA LEU A 47 -12.56 -17.94 -0.43
C LEU A 47 -11.37 -17.12 0.07
N THR A 48 -11.33 -16.87 1.39
CA THR A 48 -10.20 -16.22 2.07
C THR A 48 -9.63 -17.20 3.11
N TYR A 49 -8.30 -17.14 3.29
CA TYR A 49 -7.61 -18.00 4.26
C TYR A 49 -7.50 -17.31 5.61
N CYS A 50 -7.83 -18.01 6.68
CA CYS A 50 -7.46 -17.57 8.02
C CYS A 50 -6.06 -18.09 8.40
N ALA A 51 -5.36 -17.42 9.31
CA ALA A 51 -4.06 -17.88 9.79
C ALA A 51 -4.13 -19.26 10.47
N SER A 52 -5.30 -19.67 10.96
CA SER A 52 -5.59 -21.02 11.47
C SER A 52 -5.69 -22.11 10.38
N GLY A 53 -5.59 -21.75 9.09
CA GLY A 53 -5.80 -22.67 7.97
C GLY A 53 -7.27 -22.95 7.63
N ILE A 54 -8.21 -22.33 8.32
CA ILE A 54 -9.64 -22.43 8.02
C ILE A 54 -9.96 -21.46 6.90
N CYS A 55 -10.74 -21.89 5.92
CA CYS A 55 -11.21 -21.03 4.84
C CYS A 55 -12.54 -20.39 5.22
N GLU A 56 -12.65 -19.08 5.06
CA GLU A 56 -13.87 -18.31 5.24
C GLU A 56 -14.37 -17.77 3.89
N TYR A 57 -15.70 -17.59 3.80
CA TYR A 57 -16.31 -17.03 2.62
C TYR A 57 -16.67 -15.56 2.85
N GLU A 58 -16.09 -14.69 2.07
CA GLU A 58 -16.37 -13.26 2.12
C GLU A 58 -17.04 -12.79 0.80
N PRO A 59 -18.09 -11.94 0.86
CA PRO A 59 -18.70 -11.42 -0.35
C PRO A 59 -17.69 -10.54 -1.13
N ILE A 60 -17.69 -10.71 -2.45
CA ILE A 60 -16.76 -10.03 -3.38
C ILE A 60 -16.76 -8.53 -3.21
N ILE A 61 -17.92 -7.93 -2.91
CA ILE A 61 -18.08 -6.49 -2.73
C ILE A 61 -17.23 -5.96 -1.56
N ASN A 62 -17.22 -6.66 -0.42
CA ASN A 62 -16.45 -6.26 0.76
C ASN A 62 -14.94 -6.36 0.48
N PHE A 63 -14.54 -7.45 -0.17
CA PHE A 63 -13.17 -7.66 -0.60
C PHE A 63 -12.69 -6.53 -1.54
N MET A 64 -13.48 -6.18 -2.55
CA MET A 64 -13.15 -5.10 -3.49
C MET A 64 -13.08 -3.74 -2.81
N MET A 65 -14.01 -3.42 -1.90
CA MET A 65 -13.99 -2.15 -1.17
C MET A 65 -12.75 -2.03 -0.29
N SER A 66 -12.41 -3.07 0.44
CA SER A 66 -11.19 -3.14 1.27
C SER A 66 -9.93 -3.02 0.41
N TRP A 67 -9.90 -3.68 -0.76
CA TRP A 67 -8.78 -3.62 -1.68
C TRP A 67 -8.57 -2.22 -2.26
N ILE A 68 -9.63 -1.52 -2.66
CA ILE A 68 -9.55 -0.15 -3.18
C ILE A 68 -8.99 0.79 -2.10
N ILE A 69 -9.52 0.74 -0.88
CA ILE A 69 -9.07 1.60 0.22
C ILE A 69 -7.59 1.34 0.54
N MET A 70 -7.19 0.08 0.68
CA MET A 70 -5.81 -0.29 0.96
C MET A 70 -4.87 0.12 -0.18
N SER A 71 -5.27 -0.03 -1.44
CA SER A 71 -4.47 0.37 -2.60
C SER A 71 -4.22 1.88 -2.63
N ILE A 72 -5.24 2.70 -2.34
CA ILE A 72 -5.11 4.16 -2.25
C ILE A 72 -4.11 4.53 -1.14
N LEU A 73 -4.26 3.95 0.06
CA LEU A 73 -3.37 4.22 1.19
C LEU A 73 -1.92 3.75 0.92
N SER A 74 -1.75 2.63 0.23
CA SER A 74 -0.44 2.11 -0.19
C SER A 74 0.25 3.04 -1.20
N MET A 75 -0.49 3.58 -2.17
CA MET A 75 0.05 4.56 -3.13
C MET A 75 0.47 5.85 -2.43
N LEU A 76 -0.33 6.34 -1.47
CA LEU A 76 0.04 7.49 -0.64
C LEU A 76 1.31 7.21 0.17
N PHE A 77 1.44 6.02 0.76
CA PHE A 77 2.62 5.61 1.52
C PHE A 77 3.87 5.59 0.66
N ILE A 78 3.82 4.95 -0.52
CA ILE A 78 4.94 4.92 -1.46
C ILE A 78 5.36 6.33 -1.88
N SER A 79 4.38 7.20 -2.20
CA SER A 79 4.63 8.58 -2.58
C SER A 79 5.31 9.38 -1.47
N ASN A 80 4.88 9.20 -0.22
CA ASN A 80 5.50 9.83 0.95
C ASN A 80 6.94 9.35 1.17
N VAL A 81 7.21 8.05 1.04
CA VAL A 81 8.56 7.47 1.16
C VAL A 81 9.49 8.03 0.07
N ILE A 82 9.05 8.02 -1.19
CA ILE A 82 9.82 8.59 -2.30
C ILE A 82 10.13 10.06 -2.05
N PHE A 83 9.18 10.80 -1.49
CA PHE A 83 9.37 12.21 -1.18
C PHE A 83 10.44 12.41 -0.09
N VAL A 84 10.38 11.67 1.04
CA VAL A 84 11.44 11.70 2.07
C VAL A 84 12.81 11.45 1.46
N LEU A 85 12.94 10.39 0.65
CA LEU A 85 14.19 10.03 0.00
C LEU A 85 14.66 11.10 -0.99
N SER A 86 13.74 11.75 -1.71
CA SER A 86 14.07 12.84 -2.64
C SER A 86 14.60 14.09 -1.94
N VAL A 87 14.18 14.32 -0.69
CA VAL A 87 14.70 15.40 0.13
C VAL A 87 16.09 15.06 0.68
N LEU A 88 16.33 13.81 1.05
CA LEU A 88 17.60 13.36 1.61
C LEU A 88 18.69 13.19 0.53
N LEU A 89 18.31 12.65 -0.62
CA LEU A 89 19.25 12.34 -1.71
C LEU A 89 19.25 13.46 -2.77
N LYS A 90 20.42 14.03 -3.03
CA LYS A 90 20.58 15.14 -4.00
C LYS A 90 20.41 14.70 -5.46
N LYS A 91 20.75 13.44 -5.79
CA LYS A 91 20.72 12.91 -7.16
C LYS A 91 19.41 12.15 -7.40
N ARG A 92 18.71 12.47 -8.49
CA ARG A 92 17.43 11.84 -8.88
C ARG A 92 17.53 10.32 -9.08
N THR A 93 18.61 9.87 -9.75
CA THR A 93 18.88 8.44 -9.98
C THR A 93 19.08 7.68 -8.68
N SER A 94 19.86 8.22 -7.74
CA SER A 94 20.04 7.61 -6.42
C SER A 94 18.73 7.52 -5.63
N CYS A 95 17.88 8.54 -5.73
CA CYS A 95 16.56 8.51 -5.08
C CYS A 95 15.70 7.37 -5.62
N PHE A 96 15.64 7.19 -6.95
CA PHE A 96 14.87 6.14 -7.59
C PHE A 96 15.35 4.75 -7.17
N PHE A 97 16.65 4.46 -7.31
CA PHE A 97 17.20 3.16 -6.92
C PHE A 97 17.08 2.88 -5.42
N SER A 98 17.30 3.89 -4.58
CA SER A 98 17.17 3.75 -3.12
C SER A 98 15.73 3.47 -2.70
N SER A 99 14.75 4.12 -3.32
CA SER A 99 13.34 3.86 -3.01
C SER A 99 12.90 2.46 -3.44
N LEU A 100 13.33 2.02 -4.62
CA LEU A 100 13.03 0.70 -5.14
C LEU A 100 13.67 -0.39 -4.27
N LEU A 101 14.93 -0.23 -3.92
CA LEU A 101 15.66 -1.16 -3.06
C LEU A 101 15.06 -1.22 -1.65
N PHE A 102 14.69 -0.07 -1.07
CA PHE A 102 14.04 0.00 0.23
C PHE A 102 12.70 -0.75 0.23
N LEU A 103 11.83 -0.46 -0.74
CA LEU A 103 10.52 -1.11 -0.83
C LEU A 103 10.68 -2.62 -1.05
N PHE A 104 11.57 -3.02 -1.96
CA PHE A 104 11.84 -4.44 -2.22
C PHE A 104 12.39 -5.17 -0.99
N ALA A 105 13.40 -4.61 -0.32
CA ALA A 105 13.99 -5.21 0.88
C ALA A 105 12.97 -5.36 2.01
N CYS A 106 12.13 -4.35 2.22
CA CYS A 106 11.11 -4.40 3.26
C CYS A 106 10.01 -5.42 2.94
N THR A 107 9.50 -5.46 1.70
CA THR A 107 8.45 -6.43 1.33
C THR A 107 8.98 -7.85 1.36
N TRP A 108 10.19 -8.09 0.85
CA TRP A 108 10.82 -9.40 0.89
C TRP A 108 11.15 -9.83 2.33
N GLY A 109 11.69 -8.93 3.14
CA GLY A 109 12.03 -9.20 4.54
C GLY A 109 10.83 -9.59 5.39
N CYS A 110 9.69 -8.91 5.22
CA CYS A 110 8.46 -9.21 5.96
C CYS A 110 7.94 -10.64 5.70
N THR A 111 8.19 -11.21 4.52
CA THR A 111 7.68 -12.52 4.13
C THR A 111 8.67 -13.67 4.35
N LYS A 112 9.96 -13.38 4.54
CA LYS A 112 11.01 -14.43 4.59
C LYS A 112 11.77 -14.53 5.92
N ILE A 113 11.73 -13.50 6.75
CA ILE A 113 12.50 -13.46 7.99
C ILE A 113 11.62 -13.84 9.17
N ALA A 114 11.73 -15.09 9.63
CA ALA A 114 10.93 -15.65 10.72
C ALA A 114 10.88 -14.81 12.02
N PRO A 115 11.97 -14.20 12.52
CA PRO A 115 11.91 -13.37 13.73
C PRO A 115 10.98 -12.16 13.62
N ILE A 116 10.68 -11.71 12.39
CA ILE A 116 9.83 -10.55 12.12
C ILE A 116 8.34 -10.93 12.11
N PHE A 117 7.99 -12.20 12.01
CA PHE A 117 6.60 -12.66 11.87
C PHE A 117 5.67 -12.19 13.00
N SER A 118 6.19 -12.09 14.24
CA SER A 118 5.40 -11.60 15.38
C SER A 118 4.99 -10.13 15.26
N ILE A 119 5.81 -9.29 14.62
CA ILE A 119 5.60 -7.84 14.50
C ILE A 119 5.22 -7.40 13.07
N VAL A 120 5.12 -8.35 12.15
CA VAL A 120 4.86 -8.08 10.72
C VAL A 120 3.55 -7.31 10.50
N HIS A 121 2.56 -7.49 11.38
CA HIS A 121 1.29 -6.77 11.34
C HIS A 121 1.42 -5.26 11.65
N LEU A 122 2.55 -4.80 12.21
CA LEU A 122 2.83 -3.36 12.46
C LEU A 122 3.64 -2.72 11.33
N ILE A 123 4.16 -3.51 10.40
CA ILE A 123 5.03 -3.03 9.33
C ILE A 123 4.19 -2.61 8.12
N PRO A 124 4.22 -1.32 7.71
CA PRO A 124 3.36 -0.82 6.64
C PRO A 124 3.64 -1.46 5.28
N THR A 125 4.88 -1.90 5.01
CA THR A 125 5.24 -2.54 3.74
C THR A 125 4.60 -3.92 3.54
N THR A 126 4.17 -4.59 4.60
CA THR A 126 3.38 -5.83 4.52
C THR A 126 2.08 -5.62 3.76
N TYR A 127 1.46 -4.46 3.97
CA TYR A 127 0.17 -4.10 3.38
C TYR A 127 0.26 -3.53 1.95
N LEU A 128 1.46 -3.40 1.40
CA LEU A 128 1.63 -3.05 -0.02
C LEU A 128 1.14 -4.17 -0.95
N ASN A 129 1.22 -5.42 -0.50
CA ASN A 129 0.63 -6.57 -1.17
C ASN A 129 -0.84 -6.74 -0.76
N CYS A 130 -1.68 -5.77 -1.09
CA CYS A 130 -3.08 -5.72 -0.68
C CYS A 130 -3.85 -7.01 -0.96
N LEU A 131 -3.62 -7.66 -2.11
CA LEU A 131 -4.27 -8.91 -2.48
C LEU A 131 -3.92 -10.06 -1.53
N GLN A 132 -2.63 -10.25 -1.23
CA GLN A 132 -2.17 -11.32 -0.35
C GLN A 132 -2.59 -11.11 1.11
N VAL A 133 -2.76 -9.86 1.53
CA VAL A 133 -3.31 -9.54 2.86
C VAL A 133 -4.79 -9.90 2.91
N LEU A 134 -5.55 -9.47 1.91
CA LEU A 134 -7.00 -9.67 1.85
C LEU A 134 -7.38 -11.14 1.60
N SER A 135 -6.58 -11.87 0.81
CA SER A 135 -6.76 -13.32 0.64
C SER A 135 -6.39 -14.12 1.90
N GLY A 136 -5.74 -13.48 2.89
CA GLY A 136 -5.26 -14.13 4.10
C GLY A 136 -3.94 -14.90 3.93
N GLU A 137 -3.35 -14.90 2.73
CA GLU A 137 -2.12 -15.65 2.42
C GLU A 137 -0.96 -15.25 3.34
N ILE A 138 -0.74 -13.94 3.56
CA ILE A 138 0.33 -13.47 4.46
C ILE A 138 0.06 -13.88 5.90
N GLY A 139 -1.19 -13.78 6.36
CA GLY A 139 -1.59 -14.22 7.69
C GLY A 139 -1.30 -15.71 7.93
N TYR A 140 -1.62 -16.53 6.94
CA TYR A 140 -1.35 -17.96 6.96
C TYR A 140 0.16 -18.27 6.95
N LEU A 141 0.94 -17.64 6.04
CA LEU A 141 2.39 -17.85 5.94
C LEU A 141 3.16 -17.42 7.20
N THR A 142 2.70 -16.36 7.85
CA THR A 142 3.35 -15.82 9.06
C THR A 142 2.72 -16.33 10.36
N GLN A 143 1.65 -17.13 10.27
CA GLN A 143 0.83 -17.61 11.39
C GLN A 143 0.37 -16.48 12.33
N ASN A 144 0.07 -15.31 11.77
CA ASN A 144 -0.28 -14.10 12.50
C ASN A 144 -1.72 -13.66 12.19
N ASN A 145 -2.62 -13.92 13.15
CA ASN A 145 -4.05 -13.59 13.04
C ASN A 145 -4.34 -12.08 13.03
N ASN A 146 -3.36 -11.24 13.39
CA ASN A 146 -3.56 -9.79 13.44
C ASN A 146 -3.42 -9.14 12.05
N ILE A 147 -3.02 -9.89 11.03
CA ILE A 147 -2.92 -9.39 9.65
C ILE A 147 -4.28 -9.52 8.98
N ASN A 148 -4.99 -8.41 8.91
CA ASN A 148 -6.28 -8.30 8.26
C ASN A 148 -6.44 -6.93 7.59
N ALA A 149 -7.51 -6.74 6.82
CA ALA A 149 -7.80 -5.50 6.11
C ALA A 149 -7.87 -4.29 7.04
N LEU A 150 -8.52 -4.42 8.18
CA LEU A 150 -8.75 -3.35 9.14
C LEU A 150 -7.42 -2.88 9.76
N THR A 151 -6.60 -3.81 10.23
CA THR A 151 -5.26 -3.52 10.75
C THR A 151 -4.39 -2.86 9.68
N GLY A 152 -4.45 -3.33 8.43
CA GLY A 152 -3.72 -2.75 7.30
C GLY A 152 -4.10 -1.30 7.04
N ILE A 153 -5.39 -0.99 7.03
CA ILE A 153 -5.90 0.38 6.84
C ILE A 153 -5.39 1.29 7.97
N ILE A 154 -5.48 0.85 9.23
CA ILE A 154 -5.04 1.64 10.39
C ILE A 154 -3.53 1.89 10.33
N VAL A 155 -2.72 0.86 10.10
CA VAL A 155 -1.26 0.97 10.04
C VAL A 155 -0.83 1.89 8.91
N LEU A 156 -1.37 1.70 7.70
CA LEU A 156 -1.06 2.56 6.55
C LEU A 156 -1.48 4.01 6.80
N LEU A 157 -2.63 4.25 7.42
CA LEU A 157 -3.13 5.59 7.71
C LEU A 157 -2.21 6.29 8.72
N VAL A 158 -1.88 5.64 9.84
CA VAL A 158 -0.97 6.19 10.86
C VAL A 158 0.41 6.49 10.25
N CYS A 159 0.97 5.56 9.50
CA CYS A 159 2.27 5.76 8.84
C CYS A 159 2.24 6.90 7.82
N ASN A 160 1.16 7.05 7.05
CA ASN A 160 0.99 8.17 6.13
C ASN A 160 0.96 9.52 6.85
N ILE A 161 0.25 9.62 7.98
CA ILE A 161 0.22 10.85 8.80
C ILE A 161 1.63 11.17 9.31
N VAL A 162 2.32 10.20 9.90
CA VAL A 162 3.68 10.39 10.43
C VAL A 162 4.65 10.82 9.33
N LEU A 163 4.66 10.15 8.18
CA LEU A 163 5.51 10.51 7.05
C LEU A 163 5.19 11.90 6.49
N THR A 164 3.93 12.29 6.46
CA THR A 164 3.53 13.64 6.03
C THR A 164 4.07 14.71 6.99
N ILE A 165 4.02 14.48 8.30
CA ILE A 165 4.60 15.39 9.32
C ILE A 165 6.12 15.48 9.15
N ILE A 166 6.81 14.35 8.95
CA ILE A 166 8.25 14.30 8.70
C ILE A 166 8.60 15.08 7.43
N ASN A 167 7.85 14.87 6.34
CA ASN A 167 8.02 15.59 5.08
C ASN A 167 7.92 17.11 5.27
N PHE A 168 6.92 17.55 6.02
CA PHE A 168 6.72 18.97 6.35
C PHE A 168 7.90 19.55 7.13
N SER A 169 8.39 18.82 8.13
CA SER A 169 9.53 19.23 8.99
C SER A 169 10.83 19.32 8.19
N LEU A 170 11.09 18.34 7.34
CA LEU A 170 12.28 18.32 6.46
C LEU A 170 12.29 19.49 5.47
N MET A 171 11.12 19.87 4.97
CA MET A 171 10.99 21.02 4.07
C MET A 171 11.29 22.33 4.77
N LYS A 172 10.75 22.51 5.99
CA LYS A 172 10.99 23.71 6.79
C LYS A 172 12.48 23.91 7.10
N MET A 173 13.19 22.83 7.39
CA MET A 173 14.64 22.87 7.61
C MET A 173 15.45 23.25 6.35
N ARG A 174 14.93 22.98 5.16
CA ARG A 174 15.58 23.33 3.89
C ARG A 174 15.38 24.78 3.45
N GLU A 175 14.28 25.40 3.90
CA GLU A 175 14.00 26.83 3.64
C GLU A 175 14.85 27.76 4.49
N VAL A 176 15.41 27.28 5.61
CA VAL A 176 16.23 28.07 6.54
C VAL A 176 17.72 28.07 6.17
N LYS A 177 18.15 27.23 5.22
CA LYS A 177 19.51 27.20 4.67
C LYS A 177 19.55 27.82 3.27
#